data_52eedf275b77a85029efe7be7a0ea3a2
#
_entry.id   52eedf275b77a85029efe7be7a0ea3a2
#
_cell.length_a   1.000
_cell.length_b   1.000
_cell.length_c   1.000
_cell.angle_alpha   90.00
_cell.angle_beta   90.00
_cell.angle_gamma   90.00
#
_symmetry.space_group_name_H-M   'P 1'
#
loop_
_entity.id
_entity.type
_entity.pdbx_description
1 polymer ?
#
loop_
_entity_poly.entity_id
_entity_poly.type
_entity_poly.pdbx_seq_one_letter_code
_entity_poly.pdbx_strand_id
1 'polypeptide(L)'
;MRVFVKVMKYLALALAISIIAGIISSIYYLGDGIGNLFKNDEVSDNVYTLEFEDNINKLNVNVNFSKLVIKSDEKFRVESNNKSVKVNNNNGTVKIVDGKRIINNIITIYIPNNFIFDEVKIDTGVSSVNISSISSYDIDLNLGAGNLVIDSLTAIDECDIDTGAGKTVINNADISNLDLDIGVGQFIYNGIMRNKASIDAGIGEVSINLKNQDSYMFYVEKGIGNITIDGISVNDDTTYGNGSNKVDISGGIGNIKINFDNNGGNYE
;
A
#
# COMPACT_ATOMS: atom_id res chain seq x y z
N MET A 1 -40.84 -7.07 10.00
CA MET A 1 -39.76 -6.93 9.01
C MET A 1 -38.72 -5.85 9.42
N ARG A 2 -39.07 -4.60 9.73
CA ARG A 2 -38.12 -3.53 10.09
C ARG A 2 -37.27 -3.81 11.36
N VAL A 3 -37.80 -4.49 12.39
CA VAL A 3 -37.08 -4.83 13.61
C VAL A 3 -36.04 -5.92 13.36
N PHE A 4 -36.35 -6.94 12.57
CA PHE A 4 -35.44 -8.01 12.19
C PHE A 4 -34.22 -7.49 11.42
N VAL A 5 -34.45 -6.58 10.47
CA VAL A 5 -33.35 -5.95 9.70
C VAL A 5 -32.44 -5.13 10.61
N LYS A 6 -33.00 -4.39 11.59
CA LYS A 6 -32.20 -3.64 12.57
C LYS A 6 -31.37 -4.59 13.46
N VAL A 7 -31.96 -5.68 13.94
CA VAL A 7 -31.24 -6.67 14.77
C VAL A 7 -30.12 -7.30 13.97
N MET A 8 -30.35 -7.68 12.70
CA MET A 8 -29.31 -8.23 11.83
C MET A 8 -28.18 -7.24 11.56
N LYS A 9 -28.47 -5.95 11.36
CA LYS A 9 -27.44 -4.92 11.23
C LYS A 9 -26.58 -4.79 12.49
N TYR A 10 -27.17 -4.78 13.68
CA TYR A 10 -26.41 -4.70 14.95
C TYR A 10 -25.61 -5.99 15.22
N LEU A 11 -26.12 -7.15 14.82
CA LEU A 11 -25.38 -8.42 14.92
C LEU A 11 -24.17 -8.43 13.97
N ALA A 12 -24.37 -8.00 12.73
CA ALA A 12 -23.28 -7.86 11.75
C ALA A 12 -22.22 -6.84 12.23
N LEU A 13 -22.66 -5.70 12.79
CA LEU A 13 -21.77 -4.70 13.36
C LEU A 13 -20.99 -5.24 14.56
N ALA A 14 -21.64 -5.96 15.47
CA ALA A 14 -20.99 -6.57 16.63
C ALA A 14 -19.97 -7.65 16.21
N LEU A 15 -20.31 -8.46 15.21
CA LEU A 15 -19.40 -9.44 14.63
C LEU A 15 -18.19 -8.77 13.96
N ALA A 16 -18.42 -7.72 13.17
CA ALA A 16 -17.35 -6.95 12.55
C ALA A 16 -16.41 -6.32 13.60
N ILE A 17 -16.97 -5.71 14.66
CA ILE A 17 -16.19 -5.16 15.77
C ILE A 17 -15.37 -6.25 16.48
N SER A 18 -15.94 -7.44 16.68
CA SER A 18 -15.24 -8.57 17.29
C SER A 18 -14.10 -9.08 16.43
N ILE A 19 -14.30 -9.14 15.12
CA ILE A 19 -13.26 -9.53 14.14
C ILE A 19 -12.15 -8.46 14.14
N ILE A 20 -12.50 -7.18 14.09
CA ILE A 20 -11.55 -6.06 14.14
C ILE A 20 -10.74 -6.10 15.44
N ALA A 21 -11.41 -6.24 16.59
CA ALA A 21 -10.73 -6.33 17.88
C ALA A 21 -9.80 -7.57 17.94
N GLY A 22 -10.21 -8.69 17.37
CA GLY A 22 -9.40 -9.90 17.23
C GLY A 22 -8.17 -9.68 16.35
N ILE A 23 -8.33 -9.02 15.22
CA ILE A 23 -7.23 -8.71 14.28
C ILE A 23 -6.28 -7.68 14.90
N ILE A 24 -6.78 -6.60 15.47
CA ILE A 24 -5.96 -5.58 16.15
C ILE A 24 -5.21 -6.19 17.34
N SER A 25 -5.88 -7.01 18.12
CA SER A 25 -5.27 -7.76 19.23
C SER A 25 -4.20 -8.73 18.71
N SER A 26 -4.47 -9.44 17.62
CA SER A 26 -3.49 -10.32 16.97
C SER A 26 -2.29 -9.55 16.42
N ILE A 27 -2.49 -8.39 15.83
CA ILE A 27 -1.41 -7.52 15.35
C ILE A 27 -0.58 -6.97 16.52
N TYR A 28 -1.22 -6.61 17.62
CA TYR A 28 -0.54 -6.13 18.83
C TYR A 28 0.23 -7.25 19.54
N TYR A 29 -0.37 -8.44 19.70
CA TYR A 29 0.30 -9.62 20.26
C TYR A 29 1.29 -10.24 19.28
N LEU A 30 1.08 -10.14 17.98
CA LEU A 30 2.06 -10.55 16.97
C LEU A 30 3.23 -9.55 16.91
N GLY A 31 3.04 -8.26 17.14
CA GLY A 31 4.14 -7.29 17.26
C GLY A 31 5.10 -7.61 18.41
N ASP A 32 4.57 -7.97 19.60
CA ASP A 32 5.37 -8.39 20.75
C ASP A 32 5.74 -9.88 20.74
N GLY A 33 4.86 -10.76 20.27
CA GLY A 33 5.07 -12.21 20.20
C GLY A 33 5.92 -12.64 18.99
N ILE A 34 5.81 -11.95 17.89
CA ILE A 34 6.68 -12.11 16.72
C ILE A 34 8.14 -11.84 17.11
N GLY A 35 8.42 -10.78 17.88
CA GLY A 35 9.75 -10.53 18.41
C GLY A 35 10.32 -11.66 19.26
N ASN A 36 9.49 -12.47 19.90
CA ASN A 36 9.90 -13.58 20.77
C ASN A 36 9.88 -14.97 20.08
N LEU A 37 9.02 -15.20 19.09
CA LEU A 37 9.00 -16.41 18.27
C LEU A 37 10.15 -16.45 17.26
N PHE A 38 10.79 -15.32 17.04
CA PHE A 38 11.84 -15.12 16.04
C PHE A 38 13.26 -15.18 16.64
N LYS A 39 13.41 -15.74 17.83
CA LYS A 39 14.70 -15.71 18.55
C LYS A 39 15.69 -16.79 18.17
N ASN A 40 15.35 -17.79 17.38
CA ASN A 40 16.27 -18.87 17.05
C ASN A 40 16.06 -19.36 15.62
N ASP A 41 16.80 -18.82 14.68
CA ASP A 41 17.40 -19.58 13.58
C ASP A 41 18.38 -18.66 12.85
N GLU A 42 19.50 -19.21 12.42
CA GLU A 42 20.72 -18.58 11.97
C GLU A 42 20.50 -17.46 10.93
N VAL A 43 20.33 -16.23 11.43
CA VAL A 43 20.61 -15.05 10.61
C VAL A 43 22.10 -15.07 10.37
N SER A 44 22.52 -15.30 9.17
CA SER A 44 23.92 -15.12 8.80
C SER A 44 24.25 -13.63 8.93
N ASP A 45 25.28 -13.28 9.68
CA ASP A 45 25.87 -11.92 9.66
C ASP A 45 26.43 -11.56 8.26
N ASN A 46 26.41 -12.51 7.34
CA ASN A 46 26.87 -12.31 5.97
C ASN A 46 25.73 -11.82 5.08
N VAL A 47 25.88 -10.65 4.52
CA VAL A 47 25.02 -10.09 3.49
C VAL A 47 25.45 -10.66 2.14
N TYR A 48 24.51 -11.23 1.40
CA TYR A 48 24.71 -11.69 0.02
C TYR A 48 24.30 -10.56 -0.92
N THR A 49 25.25 -10.10 -1.73
CA THR A 49 25.03 -9.02 -2.70
C THR A 49 25.04 -9.60 -4.12
N LEU A 50 24.04 -9.24 -4.90
CA LEU A 50 23.95 -9.52 -6.33
C LEU A 50 23.84 -8.18 -7.07
N GLU A 51 24.82 -7.86 -7.91
CA GLU A 51 24.83 -6.69 -8.77
C GLU A 51 24.42 -7.07 -10.19
N PHE A 52 23.75 -6.18 -10.87
CA PHE A 52 23.29 -6.37 -12.25
C PHE A 52 23.83 -5.22 -13.09
N GLU A 53 24.53 -5.57 -14.16
CA GLU A 53 25.04 -4.61 -15.15
C GLU A 53 24.14 -4.56 -16.40
N ASP A 54 23.21 -5.51 -16.54
CA ASP A 54 22.32 -5.62 -17.69
C ASP A 54 21.15 -4.62 -17.63
N ASN A 55 20.58 -4.33 -18.79
CA ASN A 55 19.37 -3.52 -18.88
C ASN A 55 18.24 -4.15 -18.04
N ILE A 56 17.75 -3.40 -17.07
CA ILE A 56 16.62 -3.77 -16.22
C ILE A 56 15.45 -2.89 -16.65
N ASN A 57 14.32 -3.51 -16.95
CA ASN A 57 13.10 -2.81 -17.34
C ASN A 57 11.98 -3.09 -16.34
N LYS A 58 11.97 -4.30 -15.76
CA LYS A 58 10.89 -4.73 -14.88
C LYS A 58 11.41 -5.29 -13.57
N LEU A 59 10.66 -5.06 -12.51
CA LEU A 59 10.91 -5.58 -11.18
C LEU A 59 9.74 -6.46 -10.72
N ASN A 60 10.01 -7.72 -10.41
CA ASN A 60 9.02 -8.65 -9.86
C ASN A 60 9.52 -9.22 -8.53
N VAL A 61 8.88 -8.85 -7.45
CA VAL A 61 9.22 -9.26 -6.08
C VAL A 61 8.08 -10.10 -5.52
N ASN A 62 8.37 -11.34 -5.14
CA ASN A 62 7.40 -12.21 -4.49
C ASN A 62 8.01 -12.74 -3.19
N VAL A 63 7.59 -12.18 -2.06
CA VAL A 63 8.15 -12.47 -0.75
C VAL A 63 7.05 -12.70 0.28
N ASN A 64 7.16 -13.78 1.06
CA ASN A 64 6.09 -14.18 1.96
C ASN A 64 6.30 -13.70 3.40
N PHE A 65 7.54 -13.73 3.91
CA PHE A 65 7.87 -13.39 5.30
C PHE A 65 9.18 -12.64 5.34
N SER A 66 9.17 -11.33 5.04
CA SER A 66 10.40 -10.57 4.91
C SER A 66 10.22 -9.13 5.37
N LYS A 67 11.31 -8.53 5.80
CA LYS A 67 11.46 -7.09 5.75
C LYS A 67 12.01 -6.73 4.38
N LEU A 68 11.17 -6.16 3.53
CA LEU A 68 11.55 -5.65 2.21
C LEU A 68 11.90 -4.17 2.32
N VAL A 69 13.07 -3.80 1.85
CA VAL A 69 13.51 -2.39 1.81
C VAL A 69 13.93 -2.06 0.37
N ILE A 70 13.37 -1.00 -0.19
CA ILE A 70 13.77 -0.45 -1.48
C ILE A 70 14.38 0.92 -1.25
N LYS A 71 15.61 1.14 -1.74
CA LYS A 71 16.37 2.37 -1.58
C LYS A 71 16.92 2.86 -2.91
N SER A 72 17.16 4.15 -3.00
CA SER A 72 17.91 4.74 -4.12
C SER A 72 19.41 4.55 -3.91
N ASP A 73 20.14 4.33 -5.01
CA ASP A 73 21.60 4.22 -5.05
C ASP A 73 22.12 4.65 -6.43
N GLU A 74 23.41 4.40 -6.69
CA GLU A 74 24.03 4.62 -8.00
C GLU A 74 23.80 3.45 -8.97
N LYS A 75 23.71 2.21 -8.42
CA LYS A 75 23.60 0.96 -9.18
C LYS A 75 22.46 0.09 -8.67
N PHE A 76 21.92 -0.71 -9.58
CA PHE A 76 20.96 -1.74 -9.21
C PHE A 76 21.67 -2.92 -8.55
N ARG A 77 21.28 -3.24 -7.33
CA ARG A 77 21.74 -4.43 -6.63
C ARG A 77 20.69 -4.94 -5.64
N VAL A 78 20.81 -6.19 -5.28
CA VAL A 78 19.95 -6.84 -4.28
C VAL A 78 20.85 -7.42 -3.20
N GLU A 79 20.53 -7.11 -1.96
CA GLU A 79 21.21 -7.63 -0.77
C GLU A 79 20.22 -8.43 0.08
N SER A 80 20.66 -9.54 0.63
CA SER A 80 19.87 -10.32 1.58
C SER A 80 20.75 -11.02 2.61
N ASN A 81 20.25 -11.13 3.83
CA ASN A 81 20.84 -11.96 4.89
C ASN A 81 20.40 -13.45 4.78
N ASN A 82 19.60 -13.78 3.78
CA ASN A 82 19.06 -15.11 3.56
C ASN A 82 19.58 -15.71 2.23
N LYS A 83 20.39 -16.77 2.31
CA LYS A 83 20.93 -17.51 1.15
C LYS A 83 19.87 -18.15 0.25
N SER A 84 18.65 -18.36 0.77
CA SER A 84 17.60 -19.01 0.00
C SER A 84 16.82 -18.02 -0.88
N VAL A 85 17.04 -16.73 -0.77
CA VAL A 85 16.50 -15.72 -1.68
C VAL A 85 17.09 -15.96 -3.07
N LYS A 86 16.19 -16.13 -4.03
CA LYS A 86 16.55 -16.31 -5.44
C LYS A 86 16.34 -15.02 -6.18
N VAL A 87 17.37 -14.58 -6.87
CA VAL A 87 17.32 -13.40 -7.72
C VAL A 87 17.77 -13.81 -9.12
N ASN A 88 16.94 -13.55 -10.11
CA ASN A 88 17.21 -13.86 -11.52
C ASN A 88 16.88 -12.64 -12.37
N ASN A 89 17.72 -12.33 -13.36
CA ASN A 89 17.39 -11.40 -14.43
C ASN A 89 17.14 -12.19 -15.72
N ASN A 90 15.94 -12.09 -16.25
CA ASN A 90 15.54 -12.68 -17.52
C ASN A 90 15.02 -11.60 -18.46
N ASN A 91 15.77 -11.30 -19.52
CA ASN A 91 15.38 -10.32 -20.53
C ASN A 91 14.94 -8.97 -19.93
N GLY A 92 15.70 -8.43 -18.97
CA GLY A 92 15.40 -7.18 -18.32
C GLY A 92 14.39 -7.26 -17.17
N THR A 93 13.83 -8.42 -16.86
CA THR A 93 12.96 -8.63 -15.71
C THR A 93 13.77 -9.20 -14.54
N VAL A 94 13.98 -8.41 -13.51
CA VAL A 94 14.57 -8.89 -12.26
C VAL A 94 13.47 -9.51 -11.40
N LYS A 95 13.57 -10.82 -11.17
CA LYS A 95 12.66 -11.57 -10.31
C LYS A 95 13.34 -11.93 -9.00
N ILE A 96 12.70 -11.57 -7.88
CA ILE A 96 13.17 -11.82 -6.51
C ILE A 96 12.13 -12.66 -5.77
N VAL A 97 12.55 -13.80 -5.21
CA VAL A 97 11.67 -14.72 -4.48
C VAL A 97 12.35 -15.18 -3.20
N ASP A 98 11.65 -15.11 -2.07
CA ASP A 98 12.11 -15.73 -0.84
C ASP A 98 11.81 -17.24 -0.84
N GLY A 99 12.84 -18.05 -0.98
CA GLY A 99 12.68 -19.51 -1.19
C GLY A 99 12.32 -20.32 0.06
N LYS A 100 12.60 -19.85 1.28
CA LYS A 100 12.29 -20.52 2.54
C LYS A 100 11.83 -19.50 3.58
N ARG A 101 10.86 -19.91 4.39
CA ARG A 101 10.45 -19.13 5.55
C ARG A 101 11.60 -19.08 6.54
N ILE A 102 12.31 -17.97 6.59
CA ILE A 102 13.34 -17.68 7.59
C ILE A 102 12.89 -16.45 8.36
N ILE A 103 13.04 -16.54 9.64
CA ILE A 103 12.76 -15.49 10.59
C ILE A 103 13.82 -14.38 10.44
N ASN A 104 13.41 -13.12 10.52
CA ASN A 104 14.27 -11.95 10.28
C ASN A 104 14.91 -11.92 8.87
N ASN A 105 14.23 -12.45 7.87
CA ASN A 105 14.63 -12.30 6.49
C ASN A 105 14.59 -10.83 6.09
N ILE A 106 15.72 -10.28 5.68
CA ILE A 106 15.83 -8.90 5.19
C ILE A 106 16.28 -8.95 3.74
N ILE A 107 15.52 -8.30 2.88
CA ILE A 107 15.85 -8.12 1.47
C ILE A 107 15.91 -6.62 1.22
N THR A 108 17.05 -6.15 0.75
CA THR A 108 17.24 -4.75 0.35
C THR A 108 17.49 -4.67 -1.15
N ILE A 109 16.67 -3.90 -1.85
CA ILE A 109 16.79 -3.64 -3.27
C ILE A 109 17.27 -2.20 -3.43
N TYR A 110 18.35 -2.02 -4.12
CA TYR A 110 18.87 -0.71 -4.46
C TYR A 110 18.57 -0.41 -5.92
N ILE A 111 17.98 0.74 -6.18
CA ILE A 111 17.52 1.18 -7.50
C ILE A 111 18.28 2.45 -7.87
N PRO A 112 18.79 2.58 -9.11
CA PRO A 112 19.45 3.81 -9.55
C PRO A 112 18.56 5.04 -9.37
N ASN A 113 19.16 6.16 -9.02
CA ASN A 113 18.44 7.43 -8.89
C ASN A 113 17.72 7.79 -10.19
N ASN A 114 16.48 8.27 -10.09
CA ASN A 114 15.63 8.65 -11.22
C ASN A 114 15.35 7.50 -12.22
N PHE A 115 15.48 6.25 -11.80
CA PHE A 115 15.17 5.10 -12.63
C PHE A 115 13.65 4.94 -12.75
N ILE A 116 13.19 4.70 -13.98
CA ILE A 116 11.77 4.44 -14.28
C ILE A 116 11.68 3.04 -14.87
N PHE A 117 10.89 2.18 -14.22
CA PHE A 117 10.60 0.85 -14.73
C PHE A 117 9.48 0.91 -15.77
N ASP A 118 9.42 -0.10 -16.65
CA ASP A 118 8.22 -0.35 -17.45
C ASP A 118 7.11 -0.94 -16.57
N GLU A 119 7.48 -1.84 -15.66
CA GLU A 119 6.53 -2.51 -14.77
C GLU A 119 7.20 -2.85 -13.43
N VAL A 120 6.50 -2.61 -12.35
CA VAL A 120 6.86 -3.05 -11.00
C VAL A 120 5.73 -3.87 -10.42
N LYS A 121 6.03 -5.12 -10.05
CA LYS A 121 5.11 -5.98 -9.32
C LYS A 121 5.72 -6.42 -8.00
N ILE A 122 4.99 -6.19 -6.90
CA ILE A 122 5.41 -6.56 -5.55
C ILE A 122 4.28 -7.32 -4.85
N ASP A 123 4.48 -8.63 -4.70
CA ASP A 123 3.58 -9.50 -3.95
C ASP A 123 4.20 -9.82 -2.59
N THR A 124 3.49 -9.56 -1.50
CA THR A 124 3.97 -9.88 -0.15
C THR A 124 2.93 -10.66 0.65
N GLY A 125 3.39 -11.61 1.45
CA GLY A 125 2.53 -12.30 2.42
C GLY A 125 2.41 -11.51 3.74
N VAL A 126 3.19 -11.88 4.75
CA VAL A 126 3.27 -11.15 6.04
C VAL A 126 4.59 -10.42 6.10
N SER A 127 4.59 -9.12 5.87
CA SER A 127 5.81 -8.38 5.61
C SER A 127 5.79 -6.96 6.19
N SER A 128 7.00 -6.42 6.39
CA SER A 128 7.21 -4.99 6.58
C SER A 128 7.93 -4.45 5.35
N VAL A 129 7.29 -3.57 4.62
CA VAL A 129 7.79 -3.03 3.37
C VAL A 129 8.09 -1.53 3.53
N ASN A 130 9.30 -1.13 3.20
CA ASN A 130 9.71 0.28 3.21
C ASN A 130 10.32 0.63 1.85
N ILE A 131 9.74 1.58 1.16
CA ILE A 131 10.16 2.04 -0.17
C ILE A 131 10.49 3.53 -0.08
N SER A 132 11.75 3.90 -0.30
CA SER A 132 12.15 5.31 -0.31
C SER A 132 11.65 6.01 -1.56
N SER A 133 11.82 5.40 -2.73
CA SER A 133 11.30 5.92 -3.99
C SER A 133 11.12 4.81 -5.00
N ILE A 134 10.03 4.89 -5.76
CA ILE A 134 9.80 4.00 -6.90
C ILE A 134 9.01 4.73 -7.97
N SER A 135 9.45 4.55 -9.23
CA SER A 135 8.80 5.13 -10.40
C SER A 135 8.66 4.07 -11.49
N SER A 136 7.47 3.96 -12.07
CA SER A 136 7.17 3.02 -13.14
C SER A 136 6.07 3.53 -14.04
N TYR A 137 5.94 2.95 -15.25
CA TYR A 137 4.72 3.11 -16.02
C TYR A 137 3.59 2.38 -15.33
N ASP A 138 3.74 1.09 -15.05
CA ASP A 138 2.74 0.28 -14.37
C ASP A 138 3.26 -0.21 -13.01
N ILE A 139 2.42 -0.14 -12.00
CA ILE A 139 2.72 -0.58 -10.62
C ILE A 139 1.60 -1.49 -10.12
N ASP A 140 1.95 -2.67 -9.61
CA ASP A 140 1.04 -3.64 -8.98
C ASP A 140 1.61 -4.02 -7.61
N LEU A 141 0.94 -3.59 -6.54
CA LEU A 141 1.34 -3.82 -5.15
C LEU A 141 0.30 -4.65 -4.41
N ASN A 142 0.59 -5.91 -4.18
CA ASN A 142 -0.25 -6.84 -3.43
C ASN A 142 0.34 -7.11 -2.05
N LEU A 143 -0.32 -6.63 -0.99
CA LEU A 143 0.12 -6.78 0.38
C LEU A 143 -0.85 -7.64 1.18
N GLY A 144 -0.40 -8.80 1.64
CA GLY A 144 -1.21 -9.68 2.47
C GLY A 144 -1.47 -9.09 3.87
N ALA A 145 -0.47 -9.09 4.75
CA ALA A 145 -0.59 -8.49 6.08
C ALA A 145 0.70 -7.82 6.51
N GLY A 146 0.60 -6.72 7.25
CA GLY A 146 1.77 -6.01 7.79
C GLY A 146 1.73 -4.50 7.56
N ASN A 147 2.91 -3.91 7.37
CA ASN A 147 3.02 -2.47 7.18
C ASN A 147 3.74 -2.16 5.87
N LEU A 148 3.19 -1.22 5.12
CA LEU A 148 3.82 -0.61 3.96
C LEU A 148 4.04 0.89 4.22
N VAL A 149 5.26 1.35 3.97
CA VAL A 149 5.57 2.77 3.93
C VAL A 149 6.29 3.07 2.62
N ILE A 150 5.75 4.01 1.85
CA ILE A 150 6.35 4.51 0.61
C ILE A 150 6.57 6.02 0.78
N ASP A 151 7.81 6.48 0.66
CA ASP A 151 8.10 7.91 0.77
C ASP A 151 7.84 8.65 -0.54
N SER A 152 8.11 8.02 -1.70
CA SER A 152 7.78 8.59 -3.01
C SER A 152 7.34 7.52 -3.99
N LEU A 153 6.17 7.70 -4.61
CA LEU A 153 5.56 6.78 -5.58
C LEU A 153 5.14 7.55 -6.83
N THR A 154 5.66 7.15 -7.99
CA THR A 154 5.21 7.70 -9.27
C THR A 154 4.75 6.58 -10.18
N ALA A 155 3.48 6.59 -10.58
CA ALA A 155 2.92 5.70 -11.58
C ALA A 155 2.41 6.52 -12.77
N ILE A 156 3.05 6.29 -13.93
CA ILE A 156 2.81 7.12 -15.12
C ILE A 156 1.52 6.72 -15.82
N ASP A 157 1.23 5.43 -15.91
CA ASP A 157 0.04 4.89 -16.59
C ASP A 157 -0.96 4.28 -15.61
N GLU A 158 -0.63 3.22 -14.88
CA GLU A 158 -1.54 2.50 -14.02
C GLU A 158 -0.91 2.11 -12.67
N CYS A 159 -1.71 2.11 -11.63
CA CYS A 159 -1.30 1.71 -10.29
C CYS A 159 -2.41 0.94 -9.58
N ASP A 160 -2.17 -0.35 -9.39
CA ASP A 160 -3.05 -1.23 -8.63
C ASP A 160 -2.45 -1.48 -7.25
N ILE A 161 -3.21 -1.24 -6.20
CA ILE A 161 -2.78 -1.43 -4.81
C ILE A 161 -3.83 -2.22 -4.05
N ASP A 162 -3.50 -3.47 -3.77
CA ASP A 162 -4.30 -4.35 -2.91
C ASP A 162 -3.68 -4.45 -1.52
N THR A 163 -4.40 -4.06 -0.49
CA THR A 163 -3.95 -4.19 0.90
C THR A 163 -4.83 -5.13 1.69
N GLY A 164 -4.26 -6.19 2.24
CA GLY A 164 -4.98 -7.15 3.08
C GLY A 164 -5.26 -6.61 4.48
N ALA A 165 -4.34 -6.79 5.43
CA ALA A 165 -4.53 -6.33 6.81
C ALA A 165 -3.30 -5.60 7.35
N GLY A 166 -3.48 -4.38 7.87
CA GLY A 166 -2.39 -3.64 8.47
C GLY A 166 -2.44 -2.13 8.26
N LYS A 167 -1.25 -1.55 8.08
CA LYS A 167 -1.11 -0.12 7.87
C LYS A 167 -0.32 0.18 6.60
N THR A 168 -0.91 0.99 5.74
CA THR A 168 -0.26 1.50 4.52
C THR A 168 -0.16 3.02 4.59
N VAL A 169 1.03 3.53 4.31
CA VAL A 169 1.31 4.97 4.25
C VAL A 169 2.06 5.27 2.97
N ILE A 170 1.51 6.17 2.16
CA ILE A 170 2.16 6.70 0.95
C ILE A 170 2.31 8.21 1.14
N ASN A 171 3.55 8.68 1.29
CA ASN A 171 3.84 10.05 1.72
C ASN A 171 3.85 11.07 0.59
N ASN A 172 4.30 10.68 -0.60
CA ASN A 172 4.34 11.58 -1.75
C ASN A 172 4.08 10.79 -3.02
N ALA A 173 2.85 10.85 -3.50
CA ALA A 173 2.40 10.11 -4.67
C ALA A 173 2.04 11.03 -5.84
N ASP A 174 2.35 10.57 -7.05
CA ASP A 174 1.85 11.12 -8.31
C ASP A 174 1.41 9.95 -9.19
N ILE A 175 0.11 9.68 -9.24
CA ILE A 175 -0.46 8.49 -9.86
C ILE A 175 -1.49 8.90 -10.91
N SER A 176 -1.35 8.36 -12.13
CA SER A 176 -2.23 8.67 -13.24
C SER A 176 -3.58 7.97 -13.16
N ASN A 177 -3.60 6.66 -13.06
CA ASN A 177 -4.83 5.89 -12.85
C ASN A 177 -4.59 4.98 -11.64
N LEU A 178 -5.46 5.07 -10.64
CA LEU A 178 -5.35 4.31 -9.41
C LEU A 178 -6.52 3.36 -9.26
N ASP A 179 -6.24 2.09 -9.00
CA ASP A 179 -7.17 1.13 -8.44
C ASP A 179 -6.69 0.72 -7.05
N LEU A 180 -7.50 0.96 -6.02
CA LEU A 180 -7.10 0.81 -4.63
C LEU A 180 -8.13 0.00 -3.85
N ASP A 181 -7.76 -1.24 -3.52
CA ASP A 181 -8.52 -2.13 -2.65
C ASP A 181 -7.92 -2.17 -1.25
N ILE A 182 -8.71 -1.75 -0.26
CA ILE A 182 -8.29 -1.72 1.15
C ILE A 182 -9.05 -2.77 1.94
N GLY A 183 -8.34 -3.77 2.45
CA GLY A 183 -8.92 -4.81 3.29
C GLY A 183 -9.26 -4.32 4.69
N VAL A 184 -8.38 -4.55 5.68
CA VAL A 184 -8.63 -4.21 7.09
C VAL A 184 -7.47 -3.42 7.67
N GLY A 185 -7.71 -2.20 8.16
CA GLY A 185 -6.67 -1.44 8.85
C GLY A 185 -6.69 0.05 8.60
N GLN A 186 -5.50 0.62 8.41
CA GLN A 186 -5.33 2.05 8.18
C GLN A 186 -4.60 2.30 6.85
N PHE A 187 -5.18 3.16 6.03
CA PHE A 187 -4.58 3.64 4.80
C PHE A 187 -4.41 5.16 4.83
N ILE A 188 -3.19 5.62 4.57
CA ILE A 188 -2.86 7.06 4.50
C ILE A 188 -2.20 7.34 3.17
N TYR A 189 -2.77 8.27 2.42
CA TYR A 189 -2.28 8.71 1.12
C TYR A 189 -2.06 10.22 1.12
N ASN A 190 -0.91 10.64 0.63
CA ASN A 190 -0.61 12.05 0.41
C ASN A 190 -0.08 12.23 -1.02
N GLY A 191 -0.74 13.04 -1.84
CA GLY A 191 -0.26 13.24 -3.20
C GLY A 191 -1.28 13.74 -4.20
N ILE A 192 -1.13 13.31 -5.44
CA ILE A 192 -1.98 13.66 -6.58
C ILE A 192 -2.50 12.37 -7.19
N MET A 193 -3.81 12.31 -7.42
CA MET A 193 -4.47 11.31 -8.26
C MET A 193 -4.89 11.99 -9.56
N ARG A 194 -4.44 11.48 -10.69
CA ARG A 194 -4.77 12.05 -12.00
C ARG A 194 -5.77 11.14 -12.70
N ASN A 195 -6.44 11.66 -13.71
CA ASN A 195 -7.39 10.96 -14.57
C ASN A 195 -8.50 10.25 -13.78
N LYS A 196 -8.30 8.97 -13.45
CA LYS A 196 -9.29 8.17 -12.73
C LYS A 196 -8.67 7.48 -11.51
N ALA A 197 -9.40 7.51 -10.39
CA ALA A 197 -9.09 6.68 -9.22
C ALA A 197 -10.35 5.93 -8.78
N SER A 198 -10.20 4.65 -8.43
CA SER A 198 -11.19 3.82 -7.76
C SER A 198 -10.67 3.48 -6.38
N ILE A 199 -11.47 3.64 -5.35
CA ILE A 199 -11.08 3.40 -3.96
C ILE A 199 -12.16 2.58 -3.29
N ASP A 200 -11.88 1.29 -3.09
CA ASP A 200 -12.74 0.37 -2.38
C ASP A 200 -12.22 0.15 -0.96
N ALA A 201 -12.93 0.68 0.02
CA ALA A 201 -12.53 0.59 1.42
C ALA A 201 -13.27 -0.56 2.13
N GLY A 202 -12.52 -1.52 2.68
CA GLY A 202 -13.04 -2.61 3.49
C GLY A 202 -13.41 -2.15 4.92
N ILE A 203 -12.54 -2.45 5.90
CA ILE A 203 -12.81 -2.14 7.32
C ILE A 203 -11.66 -1.32 7.90
N GLY A 204 -11.94 -0.09 8.38
CA GLY A 204 -10.91 0.69 9.04
C GLY A 204 -10.99 2.19 8.81
N GLU A 205 -9.83 2.81 8.73
CA GLU A 205 -9.71 4.24 8.53
C GLU A 205 -8.87 4.55 7.28
N VAL A 206 -9.44 5.36 6.39
CA VAL A 206 -8.78 5.84 5.17
C VAL A 206 -8.62 7.35 5.29
N SER A 207 -7.39 7.84 5.13
CA SER A 207 -7.07 9.27 5.12
C SER A 207 -6.33 9.61 3.82
N ILE A 208 -6.92 10.49 3.04
CA ILE A 208 -6.40 10.92 1.74
C ILE A 208 -6.21 12.43 1.79
N ASN A 209 -4.99 12.88 1.57
CA ASN A 209 -4.63 14.28 1.48
C ASN A 209 -4.19 14.58 0.05
N LEU A 210 -5.01 15.32 -0.67
CA LEU A 210 -4.82 15.64 -2.08
C LEU A 210 -4.31 17.08 -2.25
N LYS A 211 -3.55 17.29 -3.31
CA LYS A 211 -3.17 18.63 -3.76
C LYS A 211 -4.18 19.11 -4.82
N ASN A 212 -4.40 20.44 -4.91
CA ASN A 212 -5.23 21.09 -5.94
C ASN A 212 -6.71 20.66 -5.94
N GLN A 213 -7.44 21.10 -4.93
CA GLN A 213 -8.87 20.81 -4.72
C GLN A 213 -9.74 20.90 -5.97
N ASP A 214 -9.61 21.96 -6.76
CA ASP A 214 -10.44 22.22 -7.95
C ASP A 214 -10.24 21.22 -9.09
N SER A 215 -9.24 20.34 -8.97
CA SER A 215 -8.93 19.33 -10.00
C SER A 215 -9.78 18.08 -9.91
N TYR A 216 -10.57 17.90 -8.83
CA TYR A 216 -11.24 16.63 -8.54
C TYR A 216 -12.76 16.68 -8.64
N MET A 217 -13.32 15.54 -9.02
CA MET A 217 -14.75 15.22 -8.93
C MET A 217 -14.87 13.85 -8.27
N PHE A 218 -15.55 13.80 -7.13
CA PHE A 218 -15.76 12.57 -6.34
C PHE A 218 -17.16 12.04 -6.58
N TYR A 219 -17.27 10.74 -6.80
CA TYR A 219 -18.50 10.00 -6.68
C TYR A 219 -18.42 9.11 -5.45
N VAL A 220 -19.43 9.16 -4.57
CA VAL A 220 -19.34 8.55 -3.24
C VAL A 220 -20.50 7.59 -3.01
N GLU A 221 -20.17 6.32 -2.80
CA GLU A 221 -21.06 5.28 -2.30
C GLU A 221 -20.68 4.94 -0.86
N LYS A 222 -21.61 5.15 0.08
CA LYS A 222 -21.34 4.92 1.49
C LYS A 222 -21.66 3.50 1.93
N GLY A 223 -20.73 2.91 2.71
CA GLY A 223 -20.99 1.74 3.52
C GLY A 223 -21.52 2.09 4.91
N ILE A 224 -20.97 1.45 5.93
CA ILE A 224 -21.31 1.70 7.36
C ILE A 224 -20.21 2.57 7.96
N GLY A 225 -20.45 3.86 8.02
CA GLY A 225 -19.48 4.81 8.54
C GLY A 225 -19.70 6.21 8.04
N ASN A 226 -18.65 7.02 8.08
CA ASN A 226 -18.71 8.39 7.62
C ASN A 226 -17.65 8.68 6.58
N ILE A 227 -18.06 9.39 5.51
CA ILE A 227 -17.14 9.91 4.50
C ILE A 227 -17.18 11.44 4.61
N THR A 228 -16.01 12.04 4.76
CA THR A 228 -15.86 13.49 4.79
C THR A 228 -14.93 13.96 3.69
N ILE A 229 -15.30 15.05 3.03
CA ILE A 229 -14.47 15.75 2.08
C ILE A 229 -14.28 17.18 2.60
N ASP A 230 -13.04 17.55 2.86
CA ASP A 230 -12.64 18.83 3.47
C ASP A 230 -13.42 19.14 4.77
N GLY A 231 -13.55 18.13 5.63
CA GLY A 231 -14.28 18.22 6.89
C GLY A 231 -15.81 18.20 6.77
N ILE A 232 -16.35 18.23 5.55
CA ILE A 232 -17.80 18.20 5.30
C ILE A 232 -18.25 16.76 5.10
N SER A 233 -19.22 16.30 5.89
CA SER A 233 -19.82 14.97 5.69
C SER A 233 -20.64 14.96 4.39
N VAL A 234 -20.33 14.00 3.52
CA VAL A 234 -21.05 13.82 2.24
C VAL A 234 -22.14 12.78 2.37
N ASN A 235 -23.19 12.90 1.55
CA ASN A 235 -24.29 11.94 1.51
C ASN A 235 -23.93 10.75 0.62
N ASP A 236 -24.72 9.68 0.76
CA ASP A 236 -24.68 8.52 -0.10
C ASP A 236 -25.13 8.88 -1.53
N ASP A 237 -24.63 8.20 -2.55
CA ASP A 237 -24.93 8.43 -3.96
C ASP A 237 -24.76 9.91 -4.37
N THR A 238 -23.68 10.55 -3.91
CA THR A 238 -23.47 11.99 -4.13
C THR A 238 -22.20 12.25 -4.93
N THR A 239 -22.30 13.23 -5.83
CA THR A 239 -21.13 13.79 -6.52
C THR A 239 -20.70 15.08 -5.83
N TYR A 240 -19.38 15.20 -5.59
CA TYR A 240 -18.76 16.38 -4.97
C TYR A 240 -17.62 16.90 -5.86
N GLY A 241 -17.59 18.21 -6.12
CA GLY A 241 -16.62 18.82 -7.01
C GLY A 241 -16.98 18.73 -8.48
N ASN A 242 -16.18 19.33 -9.35
CA ASN A 242 -16.40 19.39 -10.80
C ASN A 242 -15.11 19.34 -11.62
N GLY A 243 -14.04 18.86 -11.00
CA GLY A 243 -12.72 18.73 -11.65
C GLY A 243 -12.68 17.63 -12.71
N SER A 244 -11.57 17.57 -13.42
CA SER A 244 -11.35 16.58 -14.48
C SER A 244 -10.91 15.22 -13.95
N ASN A 245 -10.23 15.18 -12.79
CA ASN A 245 -9.81 13.93 -12.17
C ASN A 245 -11.00 13.31 -11.42
N LYS A 246 -11.38 12.11 -11.83
CA LYS A 246 -12.53 11.41 -11.28
C LYS A 246 -12.09 10.43 -10.19
N VAL A 247 -12.73 10.51 -9.03
CA VAL A 247 -12.45 9.63 -7.90
C VAL A 247 -13.73 8.94 -7.47
N ASP A 248 -13.84 7.66 -7.75
CA ASP A 248 -14.94 6.81 -7.33
C ASP A 248 -14.59 6.21 -5.96
N ILE A 249 -15.47 6.34 -4.98
CA ILE A 249 -15.21 5.90 -3.59
C ILE A 249 -16.34 5.00 -3.13
N SER A 250 -16.00 3.75 -2.83
CA SER A 250 -16.89 2.78 -2.19
C SER A 250 -16.47 2.59 -0.73
N GLY A 251 -17.32 3.02 0.20
CA GLY A 251 -17.07 2.91 1.63
C GLY A 251 -17.52 1.57 2.19
N GLY A 252 -16.62 0.88 2.93
CA GLY A 252 -16.94 -0.31 3.70
C GLY A 252 -17.45 0.00 5.12
N ILE A 253 -16.75 -0.48 6.15
CA ILE A 253 -17.05 -0.20 7.56
C ILE A 253 -15.94 0.65 8.17
N GLY A 254 -16.23 1.91 8.48
CA GLY A 254 -15.24 2.81 9.06
C GLY A 254 -15.37 4.24 8.58
N ASN A 255 -14.26 4.96 8.56
CA ASN A 255 -14.26 6.35 8.18
C ASN A 255 -13.29 6.60 7.01
N ILE A 256 -13.76 7.38 6.03
CA ILE A 256 -12.93 7.89 4.94
C ILE A 256 -12.86 9.41 5.09
N LYS A 257 -11.65 9.93 5.17
CA LYS A 257 -11.39 11.36 5.25
C LYS A 257 -10.57 11.80 4.05
N ILE A 258 -11.10 12.72 3.28
CA ILE A 258 -10.41 13.37 2.17
C ILE A 258 -10.20 14.82 2.54
N ASN A 259 -8.95 15.26 2.52
CA ASN A 259 -8.57 16.64 2.79
C ASN A 259 -7.80 17.17 1.59
N PHE A 260 -7.77 18.50 1.48
CA PHE A 260 -6.94 19.18 0.49
C PHE A 260 -5.84 19.97 1.18
N ASP A 261 -4.61 19.77 0.70
CA ASP A 261 -3.50 20.62 1.09
C ASP A 261 -3.55 21.89 0.24
N ASN A 262 -4.15 22.94 0.82
CA ASN A 262 -4.26 24.26 0.20
C ASN A 262 -2.97 25.09 0.33
N ASN A 263 -1.92 24.53 0.89
CA ASN A 263 -0.60 25.17 0.91
C ASN A 263 0.04 25.08 -0.49
N GLY A 264 -0.52 25.81 -1.44
CA GLY A 264 0.12 26.17 -2.69
C GLY A 264 1.35 27.05 -2.42
N GLY A 265 2.38 26.46 -1.88
CA GLY A 265 3.70 27.07 -1.84
C GLY A 265 4.21 27.19 -3.27
N ASN A 266 4.34 28.43 -3.75
CA ASN A 266 5.08 28.80 -4.94
C ASN A 266 6.46 28.11 -4.89
N TYR A 267 6.65 27.11 -5.73
CA TYR A 267 8.00 26.71 -6.12
C TYR A 267 8.32 27.50 -7.39
N GLU A 268 9.04 28.64 -7.20
CA GLU A 268 9.80 29.28 -8.25
C GLU A 268 10.96 28.39 -8.69
#